data_e1f8e5558e61fc3a856b9bc8ead72faf
#
_entry.id   e1f8e5558e61fc3a856b9bc8ead72faf
#
_cell.length_a   1.000
_cell.length_b   1.000
_cell.length_c   1.000
_cell.angle_alpha   90.00
_cell.angle_beta   90.00
_cell.angle_gamma   90.00
#
_symmetry.space_group_name_H-M   'P 1'
#
loop_
_entity.id
_entity.type
_entity.pdbx_description
1 polymer ?
#
loop_
_entity_poly.entity_id
_entity_poly.type
_entity_poly.pdbx_seq_one_letter_code
_entity_poly.pdbx_strand_id
1 'polypeptide(L)'
;VGKMEYDTIIVPGCETLRSSTLERLEEFRKNGGRLLFLGEAPALCDAVVSDKSKKLYDLSEKADYTRSAIITAMEKDKIVTIRSYDGTLTDNLIYQLRQDEDCRWLFICYDKEPYNKDIDKGDYVKITVDGEYSVLTYDTENGEIYPAVFTTENGKTVIDEHLYGYDSRLYKLVKAGEVESA
;
A
#
# COMPACT_ATOMS: atom_id res chain seq x y z
N VAL A 1 14.87 9.01 2.86
CA VAL A 1 15.87 8.53 3.84
C VAL A 1 16.76 7.51 3.15
N GLY A 2 18.08 7.75 3.13
CA GLY A 2 18.99 6.96 2.33
C GLY A 2 18.72 7.13 0.82
N LYS A 3 18.52 6.02 0.10
CA LYS A 3 18.16 5.99 -1.33
C LYS A 3 16.64 5.95 -1.59
N MET A 4 15.83 5.95 -0.52
CA MET A 4 14.37 5.85 -0.60
C MET A 4 13.73 7.23 -0.66
N GLU A 5 12.76 7.40 -1.55
CA GLU A 5 11.88 8.54 -1.65
C GLU A 5 10.52 8.21 -1.03
N TYR A 6 9.89 9.18 -0.42
CA TYR A 6 8.59 9.03 0.24
C TYR A 6 7.69 10.20 -0.16
N ASP A 7 6.47 9.90 -0.55
CA ASP A 7 5.48 10.91 -0.96
C ASP A 7 4.56 11.31 0.21
N THR A 8 4.47 10.46 1.24
CA THR A 8 3.61 10.67 2.39
C THR A 8 4.37 10.43 3.70
N ILE A 9 4.22 11.36 4.64
CA ILE A 9 4.66 11.20 6.03
C ILE A 9 3.43 11.21 6.93
N ILE A 10 3.33 10.19 7.80
CA ILE A 10 2.31 10.11 8.85
C ILE A 10 2.95 10.52 10.17
N VAL A 11 2.37 11.53 10.81
CA VAL A 11 2.76 11.96 12.17
C VAL A 11 1.76 11.38 13.15
N PRO A 12 2.14 10.40 13.98
CA PRO A 12 1.25 9.82 14.97
C PRO A 12 0.91 10.84 16.06
N GLY A 13 -0.16 10.59 16.81
CA GLY A 13 -0.54 11.44 17.94
C GLY A 13 0.62 11.59 18.93
N CYS A 14 1.02 12.82 19.18
CA CYS A 14 2.11 13.16 20.09
C CYS A 14 1.88 14.54 20.72
N GLU A 15 2.36 14.74 21.94
CA GLU A 15 2.23 16.03 22.64
C GLU A 15 3.30 17.03 22.19
N THR A 16 4.49 16.54 21.84
CA THR A 16 5.64 17.39 21.51
C THR A 16 6.35 16.93 20.24
N LEU A 17 6.82 17.88 19.46
CA LEU A 17 7.75 17.66 18.35
C LEU A 17 9.03 18.46 18.55
N ARG A 18 10.16 17.93 18.13
CA ARG A 18 11.42 18.69 18.13
C ARG A 18 11.37 19.75 17.03
N SER A 19 11.99 20.91 17.30
CA SER A 19 12.11 22.00 16.32
C SER A 19 12.74 21.51 15.00
N SER A 20 13.79 20.72 15.07
CA SER A 20 14.46 20.14 13.90
C SER A 20 13.55 19.15 13.12
N THR A 21 12.62 18.48 13.79
CA THR A 21 11.63 17.63 13.12
C THR A 21 10.58 18.49 12.41
N LEU A 22 10.10 19.54 13.07
CA LEU A 22 9.15 20.47 12.47
C LEU A 22 9.69 21.13 11.21
N GLU A 23 10.95 21.60 11.23
CA GLU A 23 11.61 22.19 10.07
C GLU A 23 11.63 21.21 8.88
N ARG A 24 11.99 19.94 9.11
CA ARG A 24 12.00 18.90 8.06
C ARG A 24 10.60 18.58 7.55
N LEU A 25 9.59 18.53 8.40
CA LEU A 25 8.21 18.29 8.00
C LEU A 25 7.66 19.47 7.18
N GLU A 26 8.00 20.71 7.57
CA GLU A 26 7.65 21.90 6.80
C GLU A 26 8.31 21.91 5.41
N GLU A 27 9.60 21.58 5.35
CA GLU A 27 10.34 21.45 4.09
C GLU A 27 9.73 20.38 3.19
N PHE A 28 9.47 19.18 3.73
CA PHE A 28 8.83 18.09 3.02
C PHE A 28 7.48 18.53 2.42
N ARG A 29 6.64 19.20 3.21
CA ARG A 29 5.35 19.70 2.73
C ARG A 29 5.52 20.79 1.66
N LYS A 30 6.46 21.72 1.82
CA LYS A 30 6.75 22.78 0.83
C LYS A 30 7.21 22.20 -0.51
N ASN A 31 7.88 21.06 -0.49
CA ASN A 31 8.33 20.34 -1.67
C ASN A 31 7.23 19.44 -2.30
N GLY A 32 5.98 19.57 -1.86
CA GLY A 32 4.83 18.84 -2.42
C GLY A 32 4.53 17.52 -1.72
N GLY A 33 5.29 17.13 -0.71
CA GLY A 33 5.02 15.92 0.07
C GLY A 33 3.72 16.02 0.87
N ARG A 34 3.03 14.90 0.98
CA ARG A 34 1.80 14.78 1.74
C ARG A 34 2.11 14.56 3.22
N LEU A 35 1.52 15.40 4.08
CA LEU A 35 1.68 15.29 5.53
C LEU A 35 0.32 15.00 6.18
N LEU A 36 0.22 13.86 6.88
CA LEU A 36 -0.97 13.40 7.57
C LEU A 36 -0.72 13.35 9.07
N PHE A 37 -1.42 14.19 9.84
CA PHE A 37 -1.43 14.11 11.30
C PHE A 37 -2.56 13.21 11.79
N LEU A 38 -2.28 12.40 12.81
CA LEU A 38 -3.25 11.53 13.46
C LEU A 38 -3.59 12.07 14.85
N GLY A 39 -4.89 12.26 15.10
CA GLY A 39 -5.38 12.77 16.36
C GLY A 39 -5.20 14.29 16.50
N GLU A 40 -4.95 14.75 17.72
CA GLU A 40 -4.87 16.16 18.06
C GLU A 40 -3.53 16.82 17.68
N ALA A 41 -3.54 18.13 17.57
CA ALA A 41 -2.34 18.91 17.29
C ALA A 41 -1.34 18.83 18.45
N PRO A 42 -0.03 18.64 18.17
CA PRO A 42 0.99 18.72 19.21
C PRO A 42 1.02 20.12 19.85
N ALA A 43 0.91 20.20 21.18
CA ALA A 43 0.88 21.46 21.91
C ALA A 43 2.27 22.03 22.21
N LEU A 44 3.30 21.19 22.12
CA LEU A 44 4.66 21.54 22.53
C LEU A 44 5.64 21.45 21.36
N CYS A 45 6.66 22.32 21.39
CA CYS A 45 7.86 22.21 20.58
C CYS A 45 9.08 22.20 21.51
N ASP A 46 9.96 21.18 21.42
CA ASP A 46 11.07 20.97 22.34
C ASP A 46 10.62 20.97 23.81
N ALA A 47 9.46 20.36 24.09
CA ALA A 47 8.81 20.30 25.39
C ALA A 47 8.36 21.67 25.97
N VAL A 48 8.31 22.72 25.18
CA VAL A 48 7.81 24.06 25.55
C VAL A 48 6.55 24.38 24.76
N VAL A 49 5.54 24.99 25.40
CA VAL A 49 4.31 25.43 24.75
C VAL A 49 4.62 26.31 23.54
N SER A 50 4.11 25.96 22.38
CA SER A 50 4.45 26.62 21.14
C SER A 50 3.38 26.43 20.08
N ASP A 51 3.03 27.48 19.35
CA ASP A 51 2.11 27.45 18.23
C ASP A 51 2.72 26.91 16.92
N LYS A 52 4.04 26.61 16.91
CA LYS A 52 4.73 26.15 15.67
C LYS A 52 4.14 24.84 15.17
N SER A 53 4.00 23.85 16.06
CA SER A 53 3.45 22.53 15.72
C SER A 53 1.99 22.66 15.25
N LYS A 54 1.20 23.50 15.93
CA LYS A 54 -0.21 23.75 15.57
C LYS A 54 -0.33 24.38 14.19
N LYS A 55 0.50 25.33 13.83
CA LYS A 55 0.50 25.94 12.49
C LYS A 55 0.73 24.93 11.38
N LEU A 56 1.69 24.03 11.56
CA LEU A 56 1.96 22.98 10.59
C LEU A 56 0.79 21.98 10.52
N TYR A 57 0.24 21.59 11.67
CA TYR A 57 -0.94 20.74 11.77
C TYR A 57 -2.14 21.35 11.03
N ASP A 58 -2.43 22.63 11.23
CA ASP A 58 -3.58 23.30 10.59
C ASP A 58 -3.49 23.35 9.05
N LEU A 59 -2.27 23.36 8.53
CA LEU A 59 -1.95 23.34 7.09
C LEU A 59 -1.86 21.94 6.48
N SER A 60 -1.97 20.88 7.29
CA SER A 60 -1.77 19.48 6.88
C SER A 60 -3.08 18.70 6.85
N GLU A 61 -3.08 17.51 6.26
CA GLU A 61 -4.22 16.59 6.36
C GLU A 61 -4.32 16.01 7.76
N LYS A 62 -5.53 15.64 8.16
CA LYS A 62 -5.83 15.14 9.50
C LYS A 62 -6.70 13.90 9.43
N ALA A 63 -6.48 12.97 10.33
CA ALA A 63 -7.36 11.82 10.55
C ALA A 63 -7.39 11.46 12.04
N ASP A 64 -8.45 10.81 12.46
CA ASP A 64 -8.51 10.27 13.81
C ASP A 64 -7.44 9.21 14.03
N TYR A 65 -6.92 9.11 15.25
CA TYR A 65 -5.91 8.10 15.58
C TYR A 65 -6.57 6.73 15.80
N THR A 66 -7.27 6.26 14.78
CA THR A 66 -7.92 4.95 14.74
C THR A 66 -7.48 4.18 13.49
N ARG A 67 -7.47 2.84 13.58
CA ARG A 67 -7.10 1.99 12.44
C ARG A 67 -7.95 2.27 11.20
N SER A 68 -9.27 2.44 11.37
CA SER A 68 -10.19 2.69 10.25
C SER A 68 -9.94 4.03 9.57
N ALA A 69 -9.73 5.10 10.35
CA ALA A 69 -9.46 6.43 9.82
C ALA A 69 -8.12 6.48 9.06
N ILE A 70 -7.08 5.81 9.58
CA ILE A 70 -5.79 5.69 8.92
C ILE A 70 -5.91 4.95 7.59
N ILE A 71 -6.59 3.79 7.58
CA ILE A 71 -6.82 3.00 6.35
C ILE A 71 -7.56 3.85 5.32
N THR A 72 -8.63 4.55 5.73
CA THR A 72 -9.42 5.42 4.84
C THR A 72 -8.57 6.57 4.29
N ALA A 73 -7.78 7.23 5.13
CA ALA A 73 -6.91 8.33 4.70
C ALA A 73 -5.82 7.88 3.71
N MET A 74 -5.36 6.63 3.82
CA MET A 74 -4.32 6.05 2.95
C MET A 74 -4.88 5.34 1.71
N GLU A 75 -6.21 5.21 1.57
CA GLU A 75 -6.82 4.46 0.45
C GLU A 75 -6.41 5.03 -0.92
N LYS A 76 -6.29 6.36 -1.04
CA LYS A 76 -5.90 7.03 -2.28
C LYS A 76 -4.44 6.81 -2.70
N ASP A 77 -3.58 6.38 -1.76
CA ASP A 77 -2.15 6.15 -2.01
C ASP A 77 -1.85 4.67 -2.29
N LYS A 78 -2.86 3.80 -2.20
CA LYS A 78 -2.69 2.38 -2.47
C LYS A 78 -2.57 2.11 -3.96
N ILE A 79 -1.45 1.54 -4.35
CA ILE A 79 -1.24 1.03 -5.71
C ILE A 79 -1.87 -0.35 -5.87
N VAL A 80 -1.87 -1.17 -4.80
CA VAL A 80 -2.43 -2.52 -4.79
C VAL A 80 -3.49 -2.63 -3.72
N THR A 81 -4.64 -3.21 -4.07
CA THR A 81 -5.71 -3.54 -3.13
C THR A 81 -6.14 -4.98 -3.33
N ILE A 82 -6.23 -5.76 -2.24
CA ILE A 82 -6.70 -7.15 -2.27
C ILE A 82 -8.02 -7.21 -1.49
N ARG A 83 -9.07 -7.70 -2.16
CA ARG A 83 -10.40 -7.87 -1.58
C ARG A 83 -10.93 -9.25 -1.85
N SER A 84 -11.67 -9.80 -0.89
CA SER A 84 -12.50 -10.97 -1.13
C SER A 84 -13.60 -10.66 -2.16
N TYR A 85 -14.22 -11.68 -2.74
CA TYR A 85 -15.29 -11.49 -3.74
C TYR A 85 -16.52 -10.76 -3.18
N ASP A 86 -16.74 -10.77 -1.88
CA ASP A 86 -17.78 -9.98 -1.21
C ASP A 86 -17.41 -8.49 -1.04
N GLY A 87 -16.21 -8.08 -1.48
CA GLY A 87 -15.71 -6.71 -1.41
C GLY A 87 -15.02 -6.34 -0.10
N THR A 88 -14.95 -7.25 0.89
CA THR A 88 -14.21 -6.99 2.13
C THR A 88 -12.70 -7.00 1.91
N LEU A 89 -11.97 -6.18 2.66
CA LEU A 89 -10.50 -6.22 2.65
C LEU A 89 -10.03 -7.52 3.30
N THR A 90 -9.09 -8.21 2.64
CA THR A 90 -8.42 -9.36 3.24
C THR A 90 -7.44 -8.89 4.32
N ASP A 91 -7.32 -9.67 5.39
CA ASP A 91 -6.39 -9.41 6.50
C ASP A 91 -5.39 -10.56 6.72
N ASN A 92 -5.43 -11.56 5.83
CA ASN A 92 -4.63 -12.78 5.85
C ASN A 92 -3.61 -12.86 4.70
N LEU A 93 -3.63 -11.88 3.80
CA LEU A 93 -2.70 -11.78 2.68
C LEU A 93 -1.79 -10.56 2.83
N ILE A 94 -0.52 -10.77 2.58
CA ILE A 94 0.48 -9.69 2.47
C ILE A 94 1.03 -9.66 1.06
N TYR A 95 1.51 -8.49 0.64
CA TYR A 95 2.11 -8.34 -0.67
C TYR A 95 3.36 -7.46 -0.64
N GLN A 96 4.19 -7.64 -1.65
CA GLN A 96 5.30 -6.75 -1.97
C GLN A 96 5.23 -6.38 -3.45
N LEU A 97 5.25 -5.07 -3.74
CA LEU A 97 5.36 -4.54 -5.10
C LEU A 97 6.77 -3.98 -5.30
N ARG A 98 7.43 -4.39 -6.37
CA ARG A 98 8.74 -3.91 -6.80
C ARG A 98 8.65 -3.32 -8.19
N GLN A 99 9.37 -2.22 -8.44
CA GLN A 99 9.55 -1.63 -9.77
C GLN A 99 10.90 -2.06 -10.33
N ASP A 100 10.89 -2.58 -11.54
CA ASP A 100 12.06 -2.87 -12.35
C ASP A 100 12.10 -1.92 -13.57
N GLU A 101 13.09 -2.04 -14.43
CA GLU A 101 13.26 -1.14 -15.58
C GLU A 101 12.06 -1.18 -16.54
N ASP A 102 11.57 -2.38 -16.86
CA ASP A 102 10.54 -2.64 -17.88
C ASP A 102 9.21 -3.18 -17.31
N CYS A 103 9.15 -3.49 -16.02
CA CYS A 103 7.97 -4.13 -15.42
C CYS A 103 7.84 -3.82 -13.93
N ARG A 104 6.74 -4.30 -13.36
CA ARG A 104 6.59 -4.43 -11.90
C ARG A 104 6.47 -5.89 -11.52
N TRP A 105 6.98 -6.22 -10.35
CA TRP A 105 6.85 -7.54 -9.75
C TRP A 105 5.94 -7.42 -8.53
N LEU A 106 4.84 -8.17 -8.54
CA LEU A 106 3.91 -8.25 -7.42
C LEU A 106 3.97 -9.66 -6.83
N PHE A 107 4.51 -9.76 -5.62
CA PHE A 107 4.49 -11.00 -4.85
C PHE A 107 3.39 -10.94 -3.81
N ILE A 108 2.61 -12.02 -3.67
CA ILE A 108 1.52 -12.15 -2.70
C ILE A 108 1.68 -13.49 -2.00
N CYS A 109 1.49 -13.52 -0.69
CA CYS A 109 1.46 -14.76 0.08
C CYS A 109 0.54 -14.65 1.30
N TYR A 110 0.18 -15.80 1.86
CA TYR A 110 -0.53 -15.86 3.13
C TYR A 110 0.38 -15.43 4.29
N ASP A 111 -0.18 -14.63 5.21
CA ASP A 111 0.44 -14.19 6.45
C ASP A 111 0.00 -15.04 7.65
N LYS A 112 -1.18 -15.65 7.56
CA LYS A 112 -1.78 -16.41 8.65
C LYS A 112 -2.02 -17.86 8.24
N GLU A 113 -1.89 -18.77 9.21
CA GLU A 113 -2.30 -20.14 9.04
C GLU A 113 -3.83 -20.24 8.86
N PRO A 114 -4.34 -21.17 8.03
CA PRO A 114 -5.76 -21.46 7.95
C PRO A 114 -6.33 -21.80 9.33
N TYR A 115 -7.52 -21.30 9.64
CA TYR A 115 -8.20 -21.59 10.91
C TYR A 115 -8.42 -23.09 11.14
N ASN A 116 -8.72 -23.83 10.09
CA ASN A 116 -8.83 -25.29 10.11
C ASN A 116 -7.92 -25.86 9.00
N LYS A 117 -6.83 -26.49 9.42
CA LYS A 117 -5.84 -27.07 8.50
C LYS A 117 -6.35 -28.28 7.72
N ASP A 118 -7.40 -28.92 8.23
CA ASP A 118 -8.00 -30.10 7.58
C ASP A 118 -9.05 -29.74 6.52
N ILE A 119 -9.52 -28.49 6.52
CA ILE A 119 -10.56 -27.99 5.59
C ILE A 119 -10.13 -26.59 5.11
N ASP A 120 -9.19 -26.55 4.19
CA ASP A 120 -8.85 -25.32 3.51
C ASP A 120 -9.69 -25.16 2.24
N LYS A 121 -10.60 -24.18 2.24
CA LYS A 121 -11.41 -23.83 1.08
C LYS A 121 -10.75 -22.81 0.19
N GLY A 122 -9.64 -22.27 0.63
CA GLY A 122 -8.99 -21.12 0.01
C GLY A 122 -9.84 -19.83 0.03
N ASP A 123 -9.24 -18.77 -0.43
CA ASP A 123 -9.87 -17.45 -0.56
C ASP A 123 -9.94 -17.05 -2.03
N TYR A 124 -11.15 -16.77 -2.50
CA TYR A 124 -11.35 -16.12 -3.80
C TYR A 124 -11.15 -14.62 -3.62
N VAL A 125 -10.18 -14.06 -4.32
CA VAL A 125 -9.80 -12.67 -4.17
C VAL A 125 -9.68 -11.94 -5.50
N LYS A 126 -9.95 -10.63 -5.44
CA LYS A 126 -9.66 -9.67 -6.50
C LYS A 126 -8.47 -8.82 -6.09
N ILE A 127 -7.41 -8.91 -6.89
CA ILE A 127 -6.19 -8.13 -6.71
C ILE A 127 -6.26 -6.99 -7.72
N THR A 128 -6.47 -5.78 -7.23
CA THR A 128 -6.55 -4.58 -8.07
C THR A 128 -5.23 -3.83 -8.01
N VAL A 129 -4.67 -3.53 -9.17
CA VAL A 129 -3.42 -2.77 -9.32
C VAL A 129 -3.71 -1.51 -10.13
N ASP A 130 -3.26 -0.34 -9.67
CA ASP A 130 -3.37 0.90 -10.41
C ASP A 130 -2.46 0.87 -11.64
N GLY A 131 -3.06 1.14 -12.81
CA GLY A 131 -2.43 1.05 -14.12
C GLY A 131 -2.96 -0.12 -14.96
N GLU A 132 -2.71 -0.04 -16.25
CA GLU A 132 -3.09 -1.05 -17.23
C GLU A 132 -1.88 -1.91 -17.57
N TYR A 133 -1.95 -3.20 -17.23
CA TYR A 133 -0.87 -4.15 -17.37
C TYR A 133 -1.33 -5.43 -18.07
N SER A 134 -0.43 -6.02 -18.86
CA SER A 134 -0.46 -7.45 -19.18
C SER A 134 0.18 -8.19 -18.01
N VAL A 135 -0.43 -9.30 -17.59
CA VAL A 135 -0.04 -10.02 -16.37
C VAL A 135 0.39 -11.43 -16.70
N LEU A 136 1.61 -11.79 -16.28
CA LEU A 136 2.10 -13.16 -16.28
C LEU A 136 2.22 -13.66 -14.85
N THR A 137 1.78 -14.88 -14.62
CA THR A 137 1.97 -15.60 -13.36
C THR A 137 3.27 -16.41 -13.45
N TYR A 138 4.10 -16.27 -12.43
CA TYR A 138 5.26 -17.11 -12.19
C TYR A 138 4.92 -18.04 -11.03
N ASP A 139 4.74 -19.32 -11.33
CA ASP A 139 4.46 -20.32 -10.31
C ASP A 139 5.70 -20.50 -9.42
N THR A 140 5.52 -20.22 -8.14
CA THR A 140 6.62 -20.22 -7.17
C THR A 140 7.04 -21.64 -6.74
N GLU A 141 6.25 -22.65 -7.07
CA GLU A 141 6.52 -24.04 -6.69
C GLU A 141 7.24 -24.82 -7.79
N ASN A 142 6.78 -24.67 -9.04
CA ASN A 142 7.28 -25.45 -10.17
C ASN A 142 8.09 -24.63 -11.17
N GLY A 143 8.05 -23.28 -11.07
CA GLY A 143 8.75 -22.37 -11.96
C GLY A 143 8.10 -22.18 -13.32
N GLU A 144 6.88 -22.66 -13.54
CA GLU A 144 6.15 -22.43 -14.79
C GLU A 144 5.70 -20.98 -14.91
N ILE A 145 5.60 -20.50 -16.16
CA ILE A 145 5.16 -19.14 -16.50
C ILE A 145 3.95 -19.25 -17.40
N TYR A 146 2.85 -18.60 -17.01
CA TYR A 146 1.61 -18.61 -17.79
C TYR A 146 0.86 -17.27 -17.65
N PRO A 147 -0.02 -16.93 -18.64
CA PRO A 147 -0.87 -15.74 -18.52
C PRO A 147 -1.79 -15.83 -17.31
N ALA A 148 -1.87 -14.77 -16.51
CA ALA A 148 -2.86 -14.67 -15.43
C ALA A 148 -4.26 -14.45 -16.02
N VAL A 149 -5.29 -14.74 -15.21
CA VAL A 149 -6.68 -14.34 -15.50
C VAL A 149 -6.88 -12.93 -14.96
N PHE A 150 -7.02 -11.95 -15.84
CA PHE A 150 -7.19 -10.56 -15.46
C PHE A 150 -8.12 -9.79 -16.40
N THR A 151 -8.63 -8.66 -15.92
CA THR A 151 -9.38 -7.67 -16.68
C THR A 151 -8.78 -6.29 -16.48
N THR A 152 -9.00 -5.38 -17.43
CA THR A 152 -8.59 -3.99 -17.31
C THR A 152 -9.84 -3.11 -17.30
N GLU A 153 -10.03 -2.35 -16.22
CA GLU A 153 -11.20 -1.50 -16.01
C GLU A 153 -10.80 -0.17 -15.37
N ASN A 154 -11.26 0.94 -15.93
CA ASN A 154 -11.05 2.29 -15.38
C ASN A 154 -9.58 2.62 -15.07
N GLY A 155 -8.67 2.22 -15.94
CA GLY A 155 -7.23 2.46 -15.76
C GLY A 155 -6.57 1.58 -14.69
N LYS A 156 -7.22 0.49 -14.29
CA LYS A 156 -6.72 -0.49 -13.31
C LYS A 156 -6.73 -1.88 -13.90
N THR A 157 -5.79 -2.69 -13.45
CA THR A 157 -5.74 -4.13 -13.74
C THR A 157 -6.31 -4.89 -12.56
N VAL A 158 -7.26 -5.77 -12.80
CA VAL A 158 -7.91 -6.63 -11.81
C VAL A 158 -7.56 -8.07 -12.11
N ILE A 159 -6.87 -8.73 -11.21
CA ILE A 159 -6.50 -10.15 -11.29
C ILE A 159 -7.47 -10.91 -10.40
N ASP A 160 -8.13 -11.92 -10.95
CA ASP A 160 -8.97 -12.86 -10.20
C ASP A 160 -8.12 -14.07 -9.81
N GLU A 161 -8.07 -14.39 -8.51
CA GLU A 161 -7.23 -15.47 -8.00
C GLU A 161 -7.97 -16.28 -6.93
N HIS A 162 -7.61 -17.56 -6.83
CA HIS A 162 -8.01 -18.47 -5.76
C HIS A 162 -6.76 -18.99 -5.06
N LEU A 163 -6.55 -18.58 -3.82
CA LEU A 163 -5.38 -18.92 -3.01
C LEU A 163 -5.79 -19.85 -1.87
N TYR A 164 -5.07 -20.92 -1.71
CA TYR A 164 -5.17 -21.80 -0.54
C TYR A 164 -4.18 -21.38 0.54
N GLY A 165 -4.39 -21.84 1.76
CA GLY A 165 -3.46 -21.60 2.85
C GLY A 165 -2.02 -22.00 2.47
N TYR A 166 -1.08 -21.14 2.82
CA TYR A 166 0.35 -21.23 2.48
C TYR A 166 0.71 -20.95 1.01
N ASP A 167 -0.27 -20.74 0.12
CA ASP A 167 0.02 -20.36 -1.27
C ASP A 167 0.74 -19.04 -1.36
N SER A 168 1.56 -18.92 -2.39
CA SER A 168 2.14 -17.68 -2.86
C SER A 168 2.01 -17.54 -4.37
N ARG A 169 2.00 -16.31 -4.85
CA ARG A 169 1.96 -15.99 -6.29
C ARG A 169 2.94 -14.85 -6.58
N LEU A 170 3.62 -14.98 -7.69
CA LEU A 170 4.46 -13.92 -8.23
C LEU A 170 3.92 -13.51 -9.60
N TYR A 171 3.59 -12.23 -9.74
CA TYR A 171 3.12 -11.67 -11.01
C TYR A 171 4.15 -10.73 -11.60
N LYS A 172 4.42 -10.89 -12.90
CA LYS A 172 5.08 -9.88 -13.73
C LYS A 172 4.03 -9.00 -14.38
N LEU A 173 4.06 -7.70 -14.11
CA LEU A 173 3.15 -6.70 -14.62
C LEU A 173 3.89 -5.85 -15.66
N VAL A 174 3.56 -6.04 -16.95
CA VAL A 174 4.15 -5.29 -18.06
C VAL A 174 3.14 -4.25 -18.53
N LYS A 175 3.52 -2.99 -18.70
CA LYS A 175 2.60 -1.95 -19.17
C LYS A 175 1.98 -2.33 -20.52
N ALA A 176 0.67 -2.13 -20.64
CA ALA A 176 -0.04 -2.38 -21.87
C ALA A 176 0.54 -1.51 -22.99
N GLY A 177 0.98 -2.14 -24.09
CA GLY A 177 1.66 -1.48 -25.21
C GLY A 177 3.18 -1.68 -25.29
N GLU A 178 3.81 -2.23 -24.24
CA GLU A 178 5.23 -2.57 -24.21
C GLU A 178 5.50 -4.09 -24.33
N VAL A 179 4.50 -4.86 -24.75
CA VAL A 179 4.66 -6.30 -24.94
C VAL A 179 5.52 -6.52 -26.19
N GLU A 180 6.81 -6.80 -26.01
CA GLU A 180 7.60 -7.43 -27.05
C GLU A 180 6.97 -8.79 -27.37
N SER A 181 6.59 -8.95 -28.64
CA SER A 181 6.19 -10.25 -29.18
C SER A 181 7.39 -11.20 -29.04
N ALA A 182 7.27 -12.17 -28.13
CA ALA A 182 8.20 -13.31 -28.04
C ALA A 182 8.03 -14.24 -29.25
#